data_b7ae79f3f5a26af24e9c7bb62297c36e
#
_entry.id   b7ae79f3f5a26af24e9c7bb62297c36e
#
_cell.length_a   1.000
_cell.length_b   1.000
_cell.length_c   1.000
_cell.angle_alpha   90.00
_cell.angle_beta   90.00
_cell.angle_gamma   90.00
#
_symmetry.space_group_name_H-M   'P 1'
#
loop_
_entity.id
_entity.type
_entity.pdbx_description
1 polymer ?
#
loop_
_entity_poly.entity_id
_entity_poly.type
_entity_poly.pdbx_seq_one_letter_code
_entity_poly.pdbx_strand_id
1 'polypeptide(L)'
;GNGTHKTAKLLADEGMNIIGLPKTIDNDIWGTDVTFGFHTAADIATDIIDRLHTTADSHGRVMVVEIMGNKAGWLTLQAGIAGGADVILLPEIPYEIENIAKIVNARNRNGKGFTIIAVAEGARSKEEMNMKKKDLTANPYRTAAHRVAEQVAQITGAECRAVVPGHIQRGGSPSSYDRVLSTRFGVHA
;
A
#
# COMPACT_ATOMS: atom_id res chain seq x y z
N GLY A 1 4.75 10.29 -12.60
CA GLY A 1 4.88 10.52 -11.16
C GLY A 1 5.81 11.70 -10.85
N ASN A 2 6.09 11.93 -9.58
CA ASN A 2 6.84 13.10 -9.09
C ASN A 2 8.20 13.33 -9.78
N GLY A 3 8.95 12.28 -10.09
CA GLY A 3 10.23 12.39 -10.80
C GLY A 3 10.09 13.01 -12.19
N THR A 4 9.12 12.56 -12.97
CA THR A 4 8.84 13.08 -14.30
C THR A 4 8.42 14.54 -14.25
N HIS A 5 7.58 14.95 -13.29
CA HIS A 5 7.16 16.35 -13.14
C HIS A 5 8.30 17.28 -12.75
N LYS A 6 9.27 16.80 -11.95
CA LYS A 6 10.49 17.57 -11.66
C LYS A 6 11.32 17.83 -12.92
N THR A 7 11.50 16.82 -13.78
CA THR A 7 12.21 16.97 -15.06
C THR A 7 11.42 17.90 -15.99
N ALA A 8 10.09 17.72 -16.08
CA ALA A 8 9.22 18.58 -16.89
C ALA A 8 9.34 20.06 -16.48
N LYS A 9 9.42 20.33 -15.16
CA LYS A 9 9.63 21.71 -14.67
C LYS A 9 10.97 22.29 -15.15
N LEU A 10 12.06 21.54 -15.05
CA LEU A 10 13.37 22.02 -15.51
C LEU A 10 13.35 22.38 -17.00
N LEU A 11 12.75 21.51 -17.82
CA LEU A 11 12.62 21.75 -19.26
C LEU A 11 11.71 22.96 -19.56
N ALA A 12 10.63 23.13 -18.80
CA ALA A 12 9.77 24.31 -18.93
C ALA A 12 10.50 25.61 -18.54
N ASP A 13 11.35 25.56 -17.50
CA ASP A 13 12.19 26.70 -17.09
C ASP A 13 13.24 27.06 -18.19
N GLU A 14 13.62 26.13 -19.04
CA GLU A 14 14.45 26.35 -20.23
C GLU A 14 13.65 26.87 -21.44
N GLY A 15 12.34 27.11 -21.31
CA GLY A 15 11.48 27.68 -22.34
C GLY A 15 10.76 26.64 -23.21
N MET A 16 10.82 25.36 -22.88
CA MET A 16 10.07 24.33 -23.62
C MET A 16 8.58 24.39 -23.26
N ASN A 17 7.71 24.23 -24.26
CA ASN A 17 6.27 24.09 -24.04
C ASN A 17 5.94 22.69 -23.57
N ILE A 18 5.74 22.51 -22.28
CA ILE A 18 5.51 21.20 -21.65
C ILE A 18 4.24 21.22 -20.80
N ILE A 19 3.42 20.20 -21.01
CA ILE A 19 2.24 19.92 -20.19
C ILE A 19 2.46 18.60 -19.43
N GLY A 20 2.39 18.65 -18.09
CA GLY A 20 2.54 17.48 -17.23
C GLY A 20 1.20 16.83 -16.92
N LEU A 21 1.05 15.53 -17.21
CA LEU A 21 -0.15 14.77 -16.88
C LEU A 21 0.08 13.90 -15.64
N PRO A 22 -0.90 13.80 -14.71
CA PRO A 22 -0.73 13.17 -13.40
C PRO A 22 -0.86 11.64 -13.46
N LYS A 23 0.17 10.94 -13.99
CA LYS A 23 0.22 9.47 -14.08
C LYS A 23 1.06 8.89 -12.95
N THR A 24 0.41 8.22 -12.01
CA THR A 24 1.05 7.40 -10.96
C THR A 24 0.00 6.52 -10.28
N ILE A 25 0.43 5.40 -9.67
CA ILE A 25 -0.44 4.57 -8.82
C ILE A 25 -0.52 5.11 -7.38
N ASP A 26 0.39 6.00 -6.98
CA ASP A 26 0.55 6.42 -5.59
C ASP A 26 -0.45 7.50 -5.16
N ASN A 27 -1.11 8.16 -6.12
CA ASN A 27 -2.02 9.28 -5.92
C ASN A 27 -1.41 10.42 -5.06
N ASP A 28 -0.12 10.70 -5.28
CA ASP A 28 0.71 11.57 -4.44
C ASP A 28 1.17 12.87 -5.13
N ILE A 29 0.50 13.29 -6.21
CA ILE A 29 0.82 14.53 -6.93
C ILE A 29 0.03 15.68 -6.32
N TRP A 30 0.76 16.65 -5.77
CA TRP A 30 0.15 17.84 -5.17
C TRP A 30 -0.72 18.63 -6.16
N GLY A 31 -1.87 19.12 -5.71
CA GLY A 31 -2.82 19.85 -6.54
C GLY A 31 -3.65 18.98 -7.48
N THR A 32 -3.63 17.67 -7.29
CA THR A 32 -4.39 16.69 -8.08
C THR A 32 -5.26 15.84 -7.15
N ASP A 33 -6.56 15.76 -7.40
CA ASP A 33 -7.48 14.95 -6.61
C ASP A 33 -7.29 13.45 -6.87
N VAL A 34 -7.06 13.11 -8.14
CA VAL A 34 -6.84 11.72 -8.56
C VAL A 34 -5.85 11.63 -9.71
N THR A 35 -4.96 10.66 -9.62
CA THR A 35 -4.00 10.33 -10.67
C THR A 35 -4.48 9.13 -11.47
N PHE A 36 -4.27 9.12 -12.79
CA PHE A 36 -4.64 7.93 -13.57
C PHE A 36 -3.58 6.83 -13.42
N GLY A 37 -4.06 5.62 -13.24
CA GLY A 37 -3.31 4.45 -12.80
C GLY A 37 -3.59 4.05 -11.35
N PHE A 38 -4.07 4.98 -10.51
CA PHE A 38 -4.39 4.72 -9.11
C PHE A 38 -5.54 3.72 -8.95
N HIS A 39 -6.66 3.93 -9.65
CA HIS A 39 -7.82 3.04 -9.54
C HIS A 39 -7.51 1.63 -10.06
N THR A 40 -6.77 1.51 -11.16
CA THR A 40 -6.32 0.21 -11.67
C THR A 40 -5.48 -0.54 -10.63
N ALA A 41 -4.53 0.15 -9.99
CA ALA A 41 -3.71 -0.47 -8.95
C ALA A 41 -4.52 -0.81 -7.70
N ALA A 42 -5.52 0.01 -7.35
CA ALA A 42 -6.43 -0.28 -6.24
C ALA A 42 -7.27 -1.54 -6.49
N ASP A 43 -7.80 -1.70 -7.71
CA ASP A 43 -8.54 -2.90 -8.10
C ASP A 43 -7.66 -4.16 -8.00
N ILE A 44 -6.42 -4.09 -8.49
CA ILE A 44 -5.45 -5.20 -8.42
C ILE A 44 -5.11 -5.53 -6.96
N ALA A 45 -4.83 -4.51 -6.14
CA ALA A 45 -4.50 -4.71 -4.74
C ALA A 45 -5.69 -5.27 -3.95
N THR A 46 -6.92 -4.86 -4.27
CA THR A 46 -8.17 -5.40 -3.71
C THR A 46 -8.33 -6.88 -4.07
N ASP A 47 -8.17 -7.25 -5.35
CA ASP A 47 -8.23 -8.67 -5.79
C ASP A 47 -7.18 -9.53 -5.06
N ILE A 48 -5.99 -8.99 -4.80
CA ILE A 48 -4.97 -9.71 -4.01
C ILE A 48 -5.45 -9.94 -2.57
N ILE A 49 -6.04 -8.93 -1.92
CA ILE A 49 -6.59 -9.05 -0.56
C ILE A 49 -7.73 -10.07 -0.53
N ASP A 50 -8.66 -10.00 -1.49
CA ASP A 50 -9.80 -10.91 -1.60
C ASP A 50 -9.36 -12.39 -1.68
N ARG A 51 -8.31 -12.66 -2.45
CA ARG A 51 -7.73 -14.01 -2.58
C ARG A 51 -7.12 -14.53 -1.28
N LEU A 52 -6.74 -13.65 -0.35
CA LEU A 52 -6.15 -14.05 0.93
C LEU A 52 -7.21 -14.49 1.96
N HIS A 53 -8.46 -14.02 1.86
CA HIS A 53 -9.51 -14.31 2.84
C HIS A 53 -9.72 -15.81 3.03
N THR A 54 -9.91 -16.56 1.95
CA THR A 54 -10.20 -18.00 2.01
C THR A 54 -9.03 -18.79 2.58
N THR A 55 -7.80 -18.48 2.17
CA THR A 55 -6.62 -19.18 2.70
C THR A 55 -6.30 -18.76 4.14
N ALA A 56 -6.55 -17.52 4.52
CA ALA A 56 -6.39 -17.04 5.90
C ALA A 56 -7.38 -17.76 6.84
N ASP A 57 -8.65 -17.86 6.43
CA ASP A 57 -9.71 -18.51 7.20
C ASP A 57 -9.45 -20.02 7.35
N SER A 58 -9.15 -20.72 6.26
CA SER A 58 -8.93 -22.16 6.30
C SER A 58 -7.76 -22.62 7.17
N HIS A 59 -6.78 -21.75 7.41
CA HIS A 59 -5.59 -22.07 8.20
C HIS A 59 -5.51 -21.32 9.54
N GLY A 60 -6.45 -20.43 9.83
CA GLY A 60 -6.45 -19.66 11.06
C GLY A 60 -5.23 -18.73 11.20
N ARG A 61 -4.83 -18.06 10.10
CA ARG A 61 -3.58 -17.29 10.02
C ARG A 61 -3.80 -15.78 10.05
N VAL A 62 -2.75 -15.08 10.48
CA VAL A 62 -2.62 -13.64 10.24
C VAL A 62 -1.88 -13.44 8.90
N MET A 63 -2.55 -12.86 7.92
CA MET A 63 -1.97 -12.52 6.62
C MET A 63 -1.62 -11.05 6.59
N VAL A 64 -0.35 -10.72 6.37
CA VAL A 64 0.13 -9.33 6.26
C VAL A 64 0.51 -9.07 4.81
N VAL A 65 -0.31 -8.27 4.11
CA VAL A 65 -0.13 -7.98 2.69
C VAL A 65 0.48 -6.58 2.51
N GLU A 66 1.60 -6.52 1.77
CA GLU A 66 2.28 -5.27 1.47
C GLU A 66 1.71 -4.59 0.23
N ILE A 67 1.29 -3.35 0.39
CA ILE A 67 0.75 -2.55 -0.71
C ILE A 67 1.75 -1.44 -1.04
N MET A 68 1.98 -1.23 -2.34
CA MET A 68 2.83 -0.14 -2.83
C MET A 68 2.22 1.23 -2.54
N GLY A 69 2.96 2.30 -2.79
CA GLY A 69 2.52 3.69 -2.57
C GLY A 69 3.68 4.58 -2.13
N ASN A 70 4.89 4.04 -2.02
CA ASN A 70 6.10 4.75 -1.61
C ASN A 70 5.94 5.44 -0.23
N LYS A 71 5.66 6.74 -0.21
CA LYS A 71 5.47 7.53 1.02
C LYS A 71 4.02 7.90 1.28
N ALA A 72 3.11 7.52 0.39
CA ALA A 72 1.69 7.81 0.46
C ALA A 72 0.89 6.53 0.73
N GLY A 73 -0.06 6.61 1.65
CA GLY A 73 -0.90 5.50 2.07
C GLY A 73 -2.20 5.35 1.28
N TRP A 74 -2.46 6.19 0.28
CA TRP A 74 -3.74 6.22 -0.44
C TRP A 74 -4.11 4.88 -1.05
N LEU A 75 -3.16 4.21 -1.71
CA LEU A 75 -3.41 2.92 -2.35
C LEU A 75 -3.74 1.84 -1.30
N THR A 76 -2.98 1.80 -0.21
CA THR A 76 -3.20 0.86 0.90
C THR A 76 -4.54 1.11 1.58
N LEU A 77 -4.92 2.38 1.79
CA LEU A 77 -6.20 2.74 2.40
C LEU A 77 -7.36 2.29 1.52
N GLN A 78 -7.32 2.63 0.23
CA GLN A 78 -8.38 2.28 -0.73
C GLN A 78 -8.55 0.76 -0.85
N ALA A 79 -7.44 0.05 -1.10
CA ALA A 79 -7.47 -1.40 -1.27
C ALA A 79 -7.81 -2.13 0.03
N GLY A 80 -7.30 -1.65 1.17
CA GLY A 80 -7.58 -2.24 2.47
C GLY A 80 -9.05 -2.13 2.88
N ILE A 81 -9.68 -0.98 2.63
CA ILE A 81 -11.12 -0.80 2.87
C ILE A 81 -11.93 -1.67 1.91
N ALA A 82 -11.63 -1.62 0.61
CA ALA A 82 -12.36 -2.36 -0.42
C ALA A 82 -12.24 -3.88 -0.27
N GLY A 83 -11.05 -4.37 0.06
CA GLY A 83 -10.78 -5.80 0.28
C GLY A 83 -11.09 -6.31 1.68
N GLY A 84 -11.64 -5.46 2.57
CA GLY A 84 -12.05 -5.87 3.92
C GLY A 84 -10.90 -6.26 4.83
N ALA A 85 -9.76 -5.57 4.74
CA ALA A 85 -8.67 -5.76 5.70
C ALA A 85 -9.09 -5.34 7.11
N ASP A 86 -8.71 -6.12 8.10
CA ASP A 86 -9.06 -5.89 9.51
C ASP A 86 -8.21 -4.79 10.15
N VAL A 87 -7.00 -4.59 9.63
CA VAL A 87 -6.05 -3.55 10.05
C VAL A 87 -5.41 -2.95 8.80
N ILE A 88 -5.30 -1.61 8.78
CA ILE A 88 -4.65 -0.88 7.68
C ILE A 88 -3.56 0.01 8.29
N LEU A 89 -2.31 -0.17 7.83
CA LEU A 89 -1.15 0.56 8.32
C LEU A 89 -0.60 1.49 7.24
N LEU A 90 -0.58 2.78 7.55
CA LEU A 90 -0.25 3.86 6.61
C LEU A 90 1.06 4.55 6.98
N PRO A 91 1.81 5.10 6.00
CA PRO A 91 3.04 5.85 6.29
C PRO A 91 2.79 7.13 7.09
N GLU A 92 1.60 7.72 6.92
CA GLU A 92 1.20 8.99 7.55
C GLU A 92 0.89 8.84 9.05
N ILE A 93 0.57 7.61 9.49
CA ILE A 93 0.15 7.33 10.86
C ILE A 93 1.04 6.25 11.45
N PRO A 94 2.07 6.62 12.23
CA PRO A 94 2.93 5.64 12.90
C PRO A 94 2.13 4.72 13.83
N TYR A 95 2.33 3.41 13.68
CA TYR A 95 1.59 2.42 14.45
C TYR A 95 2.34 1.96 15.71
N GLU A 96 1.59 1.41 16.65
CA GLU A 96 2.09 0.66 17.83
C GLU A 96 1.73 -0.82 17.63
N ILE A 97 2.73 -1.67 17.68
CA ILE A 97 2.54 -3.10 17.40
C ILE A 97 1.64 -3.78 18.44
N GLU A 98 1.66 -3.29 19.68
CA GLU A 98 0.83 -3.78 20.79
C GLU A 98 -0.67 -3.59 20.48
N ASN A 99 -1.03 -2.49 19.82
CA ASN A 99 -2.43 -2.25 19.44
C ASN A 99 -2.89 -3.21 18.34
N ILE A 100 -2.02 -3.53 17.40
CA ILE A 100 -2.29 -4.54 16.38
C ILE A 100 -2.45 -5.92 17.03
N ALA A 101 -1.55 -6.28 17.94
CA ALA A 101 -1.61 -7.53 18.68
C ALA A 101 -2.90 -7.67 19.51
N LYS A 102 -3.38 -6.58 20.14
CA LYS A 102 -4.68 -6.55 20.84
C LYS A 102 -5.85 -6.86 19.89
N ILE A 103 -5.84 -6.31 18.66
CA ILE A 103 -6.88 -6.56 17.66
C ILE A 103 -6.86 -8.04 17.27
N VAL A 104 -5.69 -8.60 16.92
CA VAL A 104 -5.52 -10.01 16.55
C VAL A 104 -6.04 -10.93 17.65
N ASN A 105 -5.62 -10.68 18.92
CA ASN A 105 -6.05 -11.48 20.07
C ASN A 105 -7.55 -11.35 20.35
N ALA A 106 -8.14 -10.16 20.16
CA ALA A 106 -9.58 -9.95 20.34
C ALA A 106 -10.38 -10.70 19.28
N ARG A 107 -9.93 -10.68 18.01
CA ARG A 107 -10.57 -11.40 16.91
C ARG A 107 -10.55 -12.92 17.17
N ASN A 108 -9.40 -13.46 17.55
CA ASN A 108 -9.27 -14.89 17.88
C ASN A 108 -10.21 -15.30 19.02
N ARG A 109 -10.30 -14.51 20.10
CA ARG A 109 -11.23 -14.76 21.21
C ARG A 109 -12.70 -14.72 20.80
N ASN A 110 -13.04 -13.90 19.80
CA ASN A 110 -14.40 -13.76 19.28
C ASN A 110 -14.74 -14.77 18.18
N GLY A 111 -13.93 -15.82 18.02
CA GLY A 111 -14.16 -16.88 17.04
C GLY A 111 -13.83 -16.49 15.59
N LYS A 112 -13.22 -15.34 15.36
CA LYS A 112 -12.67 -14.96 14.06
C LYS A 112 -11.26 -15.53 13.96
N GLY A 113 -11.14 -16.72 13.38
CA GLY A 113 -9.88 -17.49 13.37
C GLY A 113 -8.74 -16.86 12.57
N PHE A 114 -8.96 -15.79 11.81
CA PHE A 114 -7.96 -15.16 10.97
C PHE A 114 -7.98 -13.63 11.06
N THR A 115 -6.90 -13.00 10.59
CA THR A 115 -6.80 -11.54 10.48
C THR A 115 -6.04 -11.15 9.22
N ILE A 116 -6.54 -10.16 8.48
CA ILE A 116 -5.86 -9.57 7.33
C ILE A 116 -5.36 -8.17 7.69
N ILE A 117 -4.07 -7.96 7.53
CA ILE A 117 -3.40 -6.68 7.76
C ILE A 117 -2.88 -6.16 6.42
N ALA A 118 -3.43 -5.05 5.93
CA ALA A 118 -2.89 -4.33 4.79
C ALA A 118 -1.84 -3.32 5.29
N VAL A 119 -0.61 -3.44 4.84
CA VAL A 119 0.49 -2.56 5.25
C VAL A 119 1.10 -1.85 4.05
N ALA A 120 1.17 -0.52 4.10
CA ALA A 120 1.89 0.26 3.09
C ALA A 120 3.39 -0.02 3.18
N GLU A 121 4.08 -0.11 2.04
CA GLU A 121 5.54 -0.32 1.98
C GLU A 121 6.34 0.73 2.77
N GLY A 122 5.78 1.94 2.93
CA GLY A 122 6.36 3.04 3.68
C GLY A 122 5.93 3.13 5.14
N ALA A 123 5.05 2.25 5.61
CA ALA A 123 4.54 2.29 6.99
C ALA A 123 5.65 1.98 8.02
N ARG A 124 5.59 2.67 9.17
CA ARG A 124 6.57 2.54 10.26
C ARG A 124 5.87 2.49 11.61
N SER A 125 6.45 1.73 12.53
CA SER A 125 6.07 1.83 13.93
C SER A 125 6.59 3.14 14.54
N LYS A 126 6.06 3.52 15.71
CA LYS A 126 6.57 4.69 16.47
C LYS A 126 8.05 4.56 16.80
N GLU A 127 8.53 3.36 17.08
CA GLU A 127 9.94 3.07 17.35
C GLU A 127 10.80 3.22 16.08
N GLU A 128 10.30 2.76 14.94
CA GLU A 128 10.98 2.85 13.64
C GLU A 128 11.07 4.28 13.10
N MET A 129 10.27 5.22 13.61
CA MET A 129 10.31 6.62 13.16
C MET A 129 11.68 7.28 13.39
N ASN A 130 12.39 6.88 14.45
CA ASN A 130 13.72 7.40 14.77
C ASN A 130 14.85 6.68 14.00
N MET A 131 14.54 5.61 13.27
CA MET A 131 15.52 4.85 12.49
C MET A 131 15.74 5.47 11.11
N LYS A 132 16.98 5.43 10.61
CA LYS A 132 17.26 5.84 9.23
C LYS A 132 16.64 4.84 8.27
N LYS A 133 16.09 5.35 7.15
CA LYS A 133 15.49 4.49 6.11
C LYS A 133 16.43 3.37 5.66
N LYS A 134 17.72 3.66 5.51
CA LYS A 134 18.75 2.67 5.11
C LYS A 134 18.85 1.48 6.07
N ASP A 135 18.63 1.71 7.37
CA ASP A 135 18.76 0.66 8.38
C ASP A 135 17.52 -0.27 8.34
N LEU A 136 16.32 0.30 8.07
CA LEU A 136 15.09 -0.46 7.85
C LEU A 136 15.12 -1.26 6.55
N THR A 137 15.81 -0.78 5.53
CA THR A 137 15.89 -1.40 4.21
C THR A 137 17.24 -2.09 3.95
N ALA A 138 18.07 -2.24 4.96
CA ALA A 138 19.38 -2.90 4.84
C ALA A 138 19.28 -4.36 4.35
N ASN A 139 18.22 -5.05 4.74
CA ASN A 139 17.86 -6.34 4.18
C ASN A 139 16.70 -6.16 3.16
N PRO A 140 16.94 -6.29 1.84
CA PRO A 140 15.91 -6.11 0.82
C PRO A 140 14.80 -7.15 0.89
N TYR A 141 15.03 -8.27 1.57
CA TYR A 141 14.03 -9.33 1.79
C TYR A 141 13.16 -9.10 3.04
N ARG A 142 13.49 -8.10 3.85
CA ARG A 142 12.73 -7.76 5.05
C ARG A 142 11.91 -6.48 4.83
N THR A 143 10.82 -6.61 4.14
CA THR A 143 9.88 -5.51 3.83
C THR A 143 9.02 -5.13 5.03
N ALA A 144 8.14 -4.12 4.88
CA ALA A 144 7.21 -3.70 5.94
C ALA A 144 6.31 -4.87 6.37
N ALA A 145 5.81 -5.67 5.42
CA ALA A 145 4.99 -6.84 5.74
C ALA A 145 5.74 -7.89 6.57
N HIS A 146 7.01 -8.14 6.27
CA HIS A 146 7.80 -9.08 7.05
C HIS A 146 8.02 -8.58 8.48
N ARG A 147 8.35 -7.29 8.66
CA ARG A 147 8.54 -6.70 10.01
C ARG A 147 7.29 -6.79 10.86
N VAL A 148 6.13 -6.41 10.29
CA VAL A 148 4.84 -6.50 11.00
C VAL A 148 4.49 -7.95 11.32
N ALA A 149 4.65 -8.87 10.38
CA ALA A 149 4.34 -10.28 10.59
C ALA A 149 5.20 -10.89 11.72
N GLU A 150 6.51 -10.62 11.73
CA GLU A 150 7.42 -11.08 12.77
C GLU A 150 7.05 -10.52 14.15
N GLN A 151 6.80 -9.21 14.24
CA GLN A 151 6.46 -8.55 15.50
C GLN A 151 5.10 -9.03 16.05
N VAL A 152 4.09 -9.16 15.21
CA VAL A 152 2.78 -9.69 15.61
C VAL A 152 2.90 -11.14 16.10
N ALA A 153 3.65 -11.99 15.37
CA ALA A 153 3.86 -13.37 15.76
C ALA A 153 4.57 -13.50 17.12
N GLN A 154 5.57 -12.64 17.38
CA GLN A 154 6.31 -12.63 18.66
C GLN A 154 5.41 -12.29 19.85
N ILE A 155 4.48 -11.35 19.69
CA ILE A 155 3.60 -10.90 20.79
C ILE A 155 2.40 -11.83 20.98
N THR A 156 1.82 -12.32 19.88
CA THR A 156 0.54 -13.06 19.93
C THR A 156 0.69 -14.58 19.92
N GLY A 157 1.83 -15.08 19.46
CA GLY A 157 2.03 -16.51 19.17
C GLY A 157 1.27 -17.01 17.94
N ALA A 158 0.56 -16.13 17.23
CA ALA A 158 -0.20 -16.49 16.04
C ALA A 158 0.71 -16.83 14.84
N GLU A 159 0.28 -17.74 13.99
CA GLU A 159 0.97 -18.00 12.72
C GLU A 159 0.74 -16.84 11.76
N CYS A 160 1.79 -16.06 11.49
CA CYS A 160 1.77 -14.93 10.60
C CYS A 160 2.48 -15.23 9.28
N ARG A 161 1.94 -14.73 8.17
CA ARG A 161 2.55 -14.83 6.83
C ARG A 161 2.59 -13.46 6.18
N ALA A 162 3.76 -13.08 5.66
CA ALA A 162 3.91 -11.90 4.82
C ALA A 162 3.62 -12.25 3.36
N VAL A 163 2.86 -11.39 2.68
CA VAL A 163 2.59 -11.46 1.26
C VAL A 163 3.05 -10.16 0.62
N VAL A 164 3.99 -10.25 -0.31
CA VAL A 164 4.61 -9.09 -0.97
C VAL A 164 4.39 -9.18 -2.48
N PRO A 165 3.25 -8.68 -2.99
CA PRO A 165 2.94 -8.72 -4.42
C PRO A 165 3.90 -7.88 -5.26
N GLY A 166 4.46 -6.81 -4.69
CA GLY A 166 5.43 -5.95 -5.36
C GLY A 166 4.87 -5.35 -6.66
N HIS A 167 5.66 -5.40 -7.73
CA HIS A 167 5.36 -4.76 -9.00
C HIS A 167 4.18 -5.36 -9.77
N ILE A 168 3.60 -6.49 -9.35
CA ILE A 168 2.34 -7.01 -9.92
C ILE A 168 1.23 -5.96 -9.80
N GLN A 169 1.25 -5.14 -8.76
CA GLN A 169 0.32 -4.03 -8.54
C GLN A 169 0.40 -2.93 -9.62
N ARG A 170 1.45 -2.93 -10.44
CA ARG A 170 1.66 -1.99 -11.57
C ARG A 170 1.25 -2.57 -12.92
N GLY A 171 0.82 -3.82 -12.95
CA GLY A 171 0.49 -4.56 -14.18
C GLY A 171 -0.99 -4.52 -14.53
N GLY A 172 -1.36 -5.42 -15.44
CA GLY A 172 -2.75 -5.63 -15.86
C GLY A 172 -3.30 -4.59 -16.82
N SER A 173 -4.57 -4.78 -17.18
CA SER A 173 -5.32 -3.86 -18.04
C SER A 173 -5.84 -2.69 -17.23
N PRO A 174 -5.77 -1.44 -17.73
CA PRO A 174 -6.34 -0.29 -17.07
C PRO A 174 -7.85 -0.44 -16.85
N SER A 175 -8.32 0.00 -15.68
CA SER A 175 -9.75 0.09 -15.39
C SER A 175 -10.45 1.05 -16.34
N SER A 176 -11.77 0.91 -16.49
CA SER A 176 -12.57 1.85 -17.31
C SER A 176 -12.43 3.28 -16.80
N TYR A 177 -12.36 3.47 -15.48
CA TYR A 177 -12.15 4.78 -14.87
C TYR A 177 -10.84 5.43 -15.34
N ASP A 178 -9.72 4.73 -15.24
CA ASP A 178 -8.41 5.25 -15.65
C ASP A 178 -8.33 5.51 -17.16
N ARG A 179 -9.00 4.69 -17.97
CA ARG A 179 -9.08 4.91 -19.43
C ARG A 179 -9.79 6.22 -19.76
N VAL A 180 -10.95 6.47 -19.14
CA VAL A 180 -11.72 7.70 -19.35
C VAL A 180 -10.95 8.90 -18.82
N LEU A 181 -10.38 8.80 -17.62
CA LEU A 181 -9.63 9.88 -16.99
C LEU A 181 -8.40 10.27 -17.83
N SER A 182 -7.60 9.30 -18.25
CA SER A 182 -6.41 9.56 -19.08
C SER A 182 -6.77 10.15 -20.43
N THR A 183 -7.86 9.70 -21.05
CA THR A 183 -8.37 10.28 -22.31
C THR A 183 -8.76 11.74 -22.13
N ARG A 184 -9.49 12.06 -21.05
CA ARG A 184 -9.86 13.46 -20.74
C ARG A 184 -8.65 14.34 -20.53
N PHE A 185 -7.64 13.89 -19.79
CA PHE A 185 -6.39 14.63 -19.62
C PHE A 185 -5.68 14.85 -20.96
N GLY A 186 -5.61 13.82 -21.82
CA GLY A 186 -4.96 13.94 -23.13
C GLY A 186 -5.69 14.89 -24.09
N VAL A 187 -7.02 14.97 -24.02
CA VAL A 187 -7.82 15.89 -24.87
C VAL A 187 -7.62 17.34 -24.44
N HIS A 188 -7.40 17.59 -23.14
CA HIS A 188 -7.24 18.96 -22.60
C HIS A 188 -5.79 19.44 -22.56
N ALA A 189 -4.82 18.56 -22.88
CA ALA A 189 -3.41 18.92 -22.94
C ALA A 189 -3.04 19.54 -24.30
#